data_db1418fc28558d8bb936fbe85948c9ea
#
_entry.id   db1418fc28558d8bb936fbe85948c9ea
#
_cell.length_a   1.000
_cell.length_b   1.000
_cell.length_c   1.000
_cell.angle_alpha   90.00
_cell.angle_beta   90.00
_cell.angle_gamma   90.00
#
_symmetry.space_group_name_H-M   'P 1'
#
loop_
_entity.id
_entity.type
_entity.pdbx_description
1 polymer ?
#
loop_
_entity_poly.entity_id
_entity_poly.type
_entity_poly.pdbx_seq_one_letter_code
_entity_poly.pdbx_strand_id
1 'polypeptide(L)'
;NPLGIYLFGSYARGDYNSKSDYDFYIIVPDENYDNIEQTNTAYCSLIGMKRKPVDIIVGNKSLFEQRKTVNSIEKIVVKEGVLLYER
;
A
#
# COMPACT_ATOMS: atom_id res chain seq x y z
N ASN A 1 10.43 -8.38 5.19
CA ASN A 1 9.72 -8.75 3.97
C ASN A 1 8.23 -8.49 4.12
N PRO A 2 7.59 -7.81 3.17
CA PRO A 2 6.16 -7.58 3.26
C PRO A 2 5.37 -8.85 3.04
N LEU A 3 4.16 -8.89 3.57
CA LEU A 3 3.22 -9.97 3.30
C LEU A 3 2.39 -9.70 2.04
N GLY A 4 2.22 -8.43 1.70
CA GLY A 4 1.50 -8.05 0.49
C GLY A 4 1.73 -6.59 0.14
N ILE A 5 1.60 -6.28 -1.15
CA ILE A 5 1.69 -4.91 -1.65
C ILE A 5 0.55 -4.70 -2.64
N TYR A 6 -0.26 -3.69 -2.40
CA TYR A 6 -1.36 -3.29 -3.27
C TYR A 6 -1.09 -1.92 -3.89
N LEU A 7 -1.41 -1.79 -5.16
CA LEU A 7 -1.60 -0.48 -5.80
C LEU A 7 -3.09 -0.15 -5.75
N PHE A 8 -3.43 1.03 -5.26
CA PHE A 8 -4.83 1.45 -5.21
C PHE A 8 -4.95 2.90 -5.67
N GLY A 9 -6.15 3.48 -5.58
CA GLY A 9 -6.36 4.85 -6.00
C GLY A 9 -6.52 4.97 -7.51
N SER A 10 -6.21 6.17 -8.04
CA SER A 10 -6.51 6.50 -9.45
C SER A 10 -5.79 5.61 -10.44
N TYR A 11 -4.55 5.21 -10.17
CA TYR A 11 -3.82 4.32 -11.06
C TYR A 11 -4.42 2.91 -11.10
N ALA A 12 -4.96 2.43 -9.99
CA ALA A 12 -5.62 1.13 -9.96
C ALA A 12 -6.99 1.17 -10.63
N ARG A 13 -7.71 2.29 -10.50
CA ARG A 13 -9.02 2.47 -11.13
C ARG A 13 -8.93 2.78 -12.63
N GLY A 14 -7.80 3.30 -13.08
CA GLY A 14 -7.61 3.71 -14.47
C GLY A 14 -8.04 5.14 -14.77
N ASP A 15 -8.41 5.93 -13.77
CA ASP A 15 -8.82 7.33 -13.94
C ASP A 15 -7.70 8.32 -13.63
N TYR A 16 -6.45 7.87 -13.73
CA TYR A 16 -5.28 8.70 -13.44
C TYR A 16 -5.05 9.75 -14.54
N ASN A 17 -4.31 10.79 -14.17
CA ASN A 17 -3.83 11.82 -15.10
C ASN A 17 -2.38 12.17 -14.76
N SER A 18 -1.82 13.19 -15.45
CA SER A 18 -0.42 13.56 -15.25
C SER A 18 -0.08 14.07 -13.84
N LYS A 19 -1.09 14.45 -13.08
CA LYS A 19 -0.93 14.95 -11.71
C LYS A 19 -1.25 13.92 -10.66
N SER A 20 -1.66 12.72 -11.05
CA SER A 20 -2.02 11.66 -10.10
C SER A 20 -0.79 11.10 -9.41
N ASP A 21 -0.95 10.75 -8.14
CA ASP A 21 0.07 10.10 -7.34
C ASP A 21 -0.13 8.59 -7.40
N TYR A 22 0.96 7.84 -7.21
CA TYR A 22 0.84 6.41 -6.97
C TYR A 22 0.50 6.18 -5.50
N ASP A 23 -0.50 5.34 -5.24
CA ASP A 23 -0.95 5.00 -3.89
C ASP A 23 -0.69 3.52 -3.64
N PHE A 24 0.18 3.21 -2.69
CA PHE A 24 0.50 1.84 -2.32
C PHE A 24 0.09 1.55 -0.89
N TYR A 25 -0.42 0.36 -0.68
CA TYR A 25 -0.67 -0.16 0.66
C TYR A 25 0.21 -1.40 0.87
N ILE A 26 1.01 -1.36 1.92
CA ILE A 26 1.96 -2.44 2.21
C ILE A 26 1.55 -3.11 3.51
N ILE A 27 1.35 -4.43 3.45
CA ILE A 27 1.01 -5.23 4.61
C ILE A 27 2.28 -5.87 5.13
N VAL A 28 2.58 -5.63 6.39
CA VAL A 28 3.77 -6.19 7.04
C VAL A 28 3.35 -7.15 8.15
N PRO A 29 4.24 -8.10 8.55
CA PRO A 29 3.97 -8.92 9.72
C PRO A 29 3.79 -8.07 10.96
N ASP A 30 2.97 -8.52 11.90
CA ASP A 30 2.66 -7.76 13.12
C ASP A 30 3.93 -7.38 13.89
N GLU A 31 4.91 -8.26 13.94
CA GLU A 31 6.17 -8.01 14.64
C GLU A 31 7.02 -6.91 14.05
N ASN A 32 6.78 -6.52 12.80
CA ASN A 32 7.58 -5.51 12.11
C ASN A 32 6.90 -4.13 12.08
N TYR A 33 5.75 -4.00 12.71
CA TYR A 33 4.97 -2.76 12.63
C TYR A 33 5.69 -1.55 13.22
N ASP A 34 6.51 -1.75 14.23
CA ASP A 34 7.22 -0.68 14.92
C ASP A 34 8.30 -0.02 14.06
N ASN A 35 8.66 -0.61 12.92
CA ASN A 35 9.70 -0.11 12.03
C ASN A 35 9.13 0.53 10.76
N ILE A 36 7.96 1.16 10.86
CA ILE A 36 7.22 1.70 9.71
C ILE A 36 8.06 2.67 8.87
N GLU A 37 8.77 3.61 9.51
CA GLU A 37 9.53 4.62 8.77
C GLU A 37 10.65 4.01 7.94
N GLN A 38 11.40 3.09 8.51
CA GLN A 38 12.46 2.38 7.79
C GLN A 38 11.89 1.52 6.67
N THR A 39 10.76 0.88 6.95
CA THR A 39 10.04 0.06 5.99
C THR A 39 9.57 0.90 4.80
N ASN A 40 9.00 2.07 5.05
CA ASN A 40 8.56 2.98 3.99
C ASN A 40 9.71 3.39 3.10
N THR A 41 10.85 3.77 3.68
CA THR A 41 12.04 4.18 2.92
C THR A 41 12.52 3.05 2.02
N ALA A 42 12.60 1.84 2.56
CA ALA A 42 13.05 0.67 1.80
C ALA A 42 12.11 0.37 0.64
N TYR A 43 10.80 0.43 0.86
CA TYR A 43 9.82 0.12 -0.19
C TYR A 43 9.75 1.21 -1.25
N CYS A 44 9.92 2.47 -0.89
CA CYS A 44 10.03 3.54 -1.87
C CYS A 44 11.20 3.29 -2.83
N SER A 45 12.33 2.85 -2.30
CA SER A 45 13.49 2.52 -3.12
C SER A 45 13.25 1.31 -4.02
N LEU A 46 12.58 0.29 -3.51
CA LEU A 46 12.29 -0.93 -4.27
C LEU A 46 11.30 -0.70 -5.40
N ILE A 47 10.32 0.15 -5.17
CA ILE A 47 9.29 0.46 -6.18
C ILE A 47 9.88 1.30 -7.32
N GLY A 48 10.95 2.05 -7.07
CA GLY A 48 11.65 2.81 -8.11
C GLY A 48 10.89 3.99 -8.67
N MET A 49 9.88 4.49 -7.96
CA MET A 49 9.04 5.59 -8.41
C MET A 49 9.66 6.95 -8.09
N LYS A 50 10.78 7.26 -8.73
CA LYS A 50 11.55 8.45 -8.39
C LYS A 50 11.02 9.75 -8.99
N ARG A 51 10.18 9.68 -10.02
CA ARG A 51 9.74 10.86 -10.77
C ARG A 51 8.33 11.32 -10.46
N LYS A 52 7.54 10.51 -9.75
CA LYS A 52 6.17 10.85 -9.40
C LYS A 52 6.00 10.77 -7.89
N PRO A 53 5.12 11.60 -7.32
CA PRO A 53 4.78 11.45 -5.91
C PRO A 53 4.23 10.04 -5.64
N VAL A 54 4.65 9.48 -4.53
CA VAL A 54 4.23 8.16 -4.11
C VAL A 54 3.73 8.26 -2.67
N ASP A 55 2.50 7.84 -2.45
CA ASP A 55 1.93 7.75 -1.11
C ASP A 55 1.95 6.29 -0.67
N ILE A 56 2.58 6.04 0.45
CA ILE A 56 2.69 4.69 0.98
C ILE A 56 2.03 4.63 2.34
N ILE A 57 1.07 3.71 2.48
CA ILE A 57 0.44 3.41 3.74
C ILE A 57 0.89 2.02 4.15
N VAL A 58 1.37 1.89 5.37
CA VAL A 58 1.81 0.60 5.91
C VAL A 58 0.89 0.19 7.03
N GLY A 59 0.39 -1.03 6.95
CA GLY A 59 -0.43 -1.61 8.01
C GLY A 59 0.07 -3.00 8.36
N ASN A 60 -0.10 -3.40 9.61
CA ASN A 60 0.22 -4.77 9.98
C ASN A 60 -0.93 -5.70 9.58
N LYS A 61 -0.64 -6.99 9.51
CA LYS A 61 -1.61 -7.98 9.06
C LYS A 61 -2.89 -7.99 9.90
N SER A 62 -2.77 -7.95 11.22
CA SER A 62 -3.93 -7.97 12.10
C SER A 62 -4.84 -6.77 11.87
N LEU A 63 -4.26 -5.57 11.74
CA LEU A 63 -5.02 -4.36 11.48
C LEU A 63 -5.73 -4.43 10.14
N PHE A 64 -5.02 -4.88 9.09
CA PHE A 64 -5.59 -5.00 7.76
C PHE A 64 -6.80 -5.95 7.76
N GLU A 65 -6.65 -7.12 8.37
CA GLU A 65 -7.74 -8.11 8.44
C GLU A 65 -8.95 -7.61 9.20
N GLN A 66 -8.75 -6.82 10.27
CA GLN A 66 -9.84 -6.24 11.04
C GLN A 66 -10.57 -5.14 10.27
N ARG A 67 -9.85 -4.33 9.52
CA ARG A 67 -10.41 -3.12 8.93
C ARG A 67 -10.93 -3.30 7.51
N LYS A 68 -10.53 -4.35 6.81
CA LYS A 68 -10.92 -4.54 5.40
C LYS A 68 -12.42 -4.73 5.19
N THR A 69 -13.16 -5.07 6.22
CA THR A 69 -14.61 -5.29 6.15
C THR A 69 -15.45 -4.12 6.66
N VAL A 70 -14.81 -3.07 7.18
CA VAL A 70 -15.49 -1.87 7.68
C VAL A 70 -15.12 -0.68 6.80
N ASN A 71 -15.85 0.44 6.94
CA ASN A 71 -15.56 1.64 6.16
C ASN A 71 -14.17 2.20 6.53
N SER A 72 -13.19 1.92 5.68
CA SER A 72 -11.80 2.25 5.94
C SER A 72 -11.02 2.27 4.63
N ILE A 73 -9.77 2.76 4.70
CA ILE A 73 -8.86 2.71 3.56
C ILE A 73 -8.56 1.26 3.17
N GLU A 74 -8.49 0.35 4.14
CA GLU A 74 -8.22 -1.06 3.88
C GLU A 74 -9.33 -1.69 3.04
N LYS A 75 -10.58 -1.32 3.28
CA LYS A 75 -11.69 -1.81 2.48
C LYS A 75 -11.59 -1.33 1.02
N ILE A 76 -11.20 -0.07 0.82
CA ILE A 76 -10.99 0.49 -0.52
C ILE A 76 -9.87 -0.26 -1.22
N VAL A 77 -8.78 -0.53 -0.53
CA VAL A 77 -7.63 -1.27 -1.07
C VAL A 77 -8.06 -2.66 -1.57
N VAL A 78 -8.83 -3.38 -0.78
CA VAL A 78 -9.32 -4.71 -1.18
C VAL A 78 -10.27 -4.63 -2.36
N LYS A 79 -11.14 -3.63 -2.38
CA LYS A 79 -12.18 -3.50 -3.43
C LYS A 79 -11.61 -3.04 -4.76
N GLU A 80 -10.73 -2.04 -4.75
CA GLU A 80 -10.23 -1.39 -5.96
C GLU A 80 -8.79 -1.74 -6.29
N GLY A 81 -8.03 -2.19 -5.30
CA GLY A 81 -6.59 -2.36 -5.44
C GLY A 81 -6.19 -3.49 -6.36
N VAL A 82 -4.99 -3.34 -6.91
CA VAL A 82 -4.33 -4.38 -7.69
C VAL A 82 -3.23 -4.97 -6.81
N LEU A 83 -3.30 -6.27 -6.59
CA LEU A 83 -2.29 -6.98 -5.79
C LEU A 83 -1.02 -7.12 -6.63
N LEU A 84 0.05 -6.44 -6.20
CA LEU A 84 1.33 -6.47 -6.90
C LEU A 84 2.25 -7.55 -6.36
N TYR A 85 2.13 -7.86 -5.09
CA TYR A 85 2.99 -8.84 -4.43
C TYR A 85 2.22 -9.51 -3.30
N GLU A 86 2.38 -10.82 -3.19
CA GLU A 86 1.82 -11.61 -2.11
C GLU A 86 2.83 -12.69 -1.73
N ARG A 87 3.08 -12.76 -0.45
CA ARG A 87 4.01 -13.76 0.07
C ARG A 87 3.36 -15.13 0.26
#